data_62ba7f934d589179b31c2ef25eff96d9
#
_entry.id   62ba7f934d589179b31c2ef25eff96d9
#
_cell.length_a   1.000
_cell.length_b   1.000
_cell.length_c   1.000
_cell.angle_alpha   90.00
_cell.angle_beta   90.00
_cell.angle_gamma   90.00
#
_symmetry.space_group_name_H-M   'P 1'
#
loop_
_entity.id
_entity.type
_entity.pdbx_description
1 polymer ?
#
loop_
_entity_poly.entity_id
_entity_poly.type
_entity_poly.pdbx_seq_one_letter_code
_entity_poly.pdbx_strand_id
1 'polypeptide(L)'
;MKPRFVAIRHDGLGSRLQCLHGAVTIARHFDCEFEFAWPLNPKVADSEHHAFEEAENIFAPSFLENHRREGWNHFFHGNWYGHVRWKNYHHHMLRPIHIERIRKGVAIQKPCLIAAFQDYEDLLKPDFRLEEYADAFRAIAFSDRVNVAIEAAERVPLPAEATAIHLRTGDVVHGSCRGTDTFTGLVLSFPLACTVAERERAEGRDILVFGQDPAAIAEVCRRTGGRSAEDLLQQYEFDEIQAWFFETRLMSRCARIVAGNSAFARFAARIGAKRVTNGHALFDGPGALETVMAFNEAETGIDDIQMGFANWAVVSRHFNSLSLEQRLACTERAAALDPGNVLFSMARILYKTEAGETDEALERLEALIGEHAGREGPNTLPLLLWTWGEGFVPKAFESSRKAFFELAWSGVPAAALCQTFIAANVDRARQFGEAYLASAHPSKPAYGDLVQRHLDRI
;
A
#
# COMPACT_ATOMS: atom_id res chain seq x y z
N MET A 1 -18.97 13.88 29.91
CA MET A 1 -18.32 14.44 28.71
C MET A 1 -18.42 13.35 27.66
N LYS A 2 -18.96 13.65 26.48
CA LYS A 2 -19.01 12.68 25.36
C LYS A 2 -17.60 12.33 24.94
N PRO A 3 -17.34 11.07 24.52
CA PRO A 3 -16.08 10.69 23.92
C PRO A 3 -15.78 11.52 22.68
N ARG A 4 -14.49 11.76 22.42
CA ARG A 4 -14.04 12.52 21.25
C ARG A 4 -13.10 11.68 20.39
N PHE A 5 -13.35 11.67 19.09
CA PHE A 5 -12.52 10.98 18.09
C PHE A 5 -11.71 12.01 17.30
N VAL A 6 -10.41 11.77 17.13
CA VAL A 6 -9.52 12.70 16.42
C VAL A 6 -8.86 11.96 15.27
N ALA A 7 -9.20 12.37 14.05
CA ALA A 7 -8.52 11.91 12.86
C ALA A 7 -7.17 12.61 12.72
N ILE A 8 -6.11 11.83 12.54
CA ILE A 8 -4.76 12.35 12.43
C ILE A 8 -3.93 11.51 11.48
N ARG A 9 -3.55 12.08 10.35
CA ARG A 9 -2.70 11.45 9.33
C ARG A 9 -1.95 12.51 8.53
N HIS A 10 -0.76 12.17 7.98
CA HIS A 10 0.13 13.11 7.31
C HIS A 10 0.62 12.65 5.93
N ASP A 11 0.15 11.49 5.45
CA ASP A 11 0.44 10.98 4.10
C ASP A 11 -0.59 11.49 3.07
N GLY A 12 -0.66 10.88 1.90
CA GLY A 12 -1.47 11.34 0.79
C GLY A 12 -2.97 11.52 1.11
N LEU A 13 -3.66 12.28 0.27
CA LEU A 13 -5.06 12.72 0.42
C LEU A 13 -6.01 11.57 0.78
N GLY A 14 -5.92 10.44 0.05
CA GLY A 14 -6.80 9.28 0.29
C GLY A 14 -6.69 8.72 1.69
N SER A 15 -5.49 8.68 2.25
CA SER A 15 -5.22 8.21 3.60
C SER A 15 -5.82 9.13 4.67
N ARG A 16 -5.66 10.44 4.48
CA ARG A 16 -6.20 11.47 5.39
C ARG A 16 -7.71 11.47 5.39
N LEU A 17 -8.31 11.43 4.21
CA LEU A 17 -9.77 11.37 4.07
C LEU A 17 -10.35 10.09 4.66
N GLN A 18 -9.66 8.94 4.53
CA GLN A 18 -10.11 7.72 5.21
C GLN A 18 -10.09 7.84 6.73
N CYS A 19 -9.05 8.46 7.30
CA CYS A 19 -8.99 8.66 8.75
C CYS A 19 -10.07 9.62 9.22
N LEU A 20 -10.29 10.74 8.52
CA LEU A 20 -11.37 11.67 8.81
C LEU A 20 -12.74 11.00 8.70
N HIS A 21 -13.00 10.34 7.60
CA HIS A 21 -14.24 9.61 7.34
C HIS A 21 -14.50 8.55 8.42
N GLY A 22 -13.45 7.83 8.86
CA GLY A 22 -13.53 6.91 9.98
C GLY A 22 -13.92 7.58 11.29
N ALA A 23 -13.34 8.74 11.61
CA ALA A 23 -13.69 9.52 12.80
C ALA A 23 -15.14 9.97 12.76
N VAL A 24 -15.61 10.50 11.63
CA VAL A 24 -16.99 10.92 11.41
C VAL A 24 -17.96 9.73 11.56
N THR A 25 -17.61 8.58 10.94
CA THR A 25 -18.43 7.35 11.02
C THR A 25 -18.64 6.92 12.47
N ILE A 26 -17.54 6.77 13.22
CA ILE A 26 -17.60 6.29 14.61
C ILE A 26 -18.31 7.32 15.50
N ALA A 27 -18.02 8.60 15.32
CA ALA A 27 -18.66 9.65 16.10
C ALA A 27 -20.17 9.68 15.89
N ARG A 28 -20.63 9.53 14.64
CA ARG A 28 -22.07 9.46 14.33
C ARG A 28 -22.73 8.20 14.88
N HIS A 29 -22.07 7.05 14.76
CA HIS A 29 -22.58 5.78 15.29
C HIS A 29 -22.86 5.83 16.80
N PHE A 30 -22.02 6.52 17.57
CA PHE A 30 -22.14 6.63 19.03
C PHE A 30 -22.70 7.98 19.53
N ASP A 31 -23.15 8.85 18.64
CA ASP A 31 -23.55 10.22 18.98
C ASP A 31 -22.46 10.96 19.79
N CYS A 32 -21.23 10.92 19.29
CA CYS A 32 -20.04 11.51 19.89
C CYS A 32 -19.52 12.69 19.07
N GLU A 33 -18.49 13.36 19.59
CA GLU A 33 -17.78 14.44 18.89
C GLU A 33 -16.63 13.89 18.06
N PHE A 34 -16.30 14.57 16.95
CA PHE A 34 -15.09 14.32 16.20
C PHE A 34 -14.34 15.62 15.90
N GLU A 35 -13.05 15.46 15.71
CA GLU A 35 -12.12 16.52 15.30
C GLU A 35 -11.11 15.93 14.33
N PHE A 36 -10.36 16.78 13.62
CA PHE A 36 -9.27 16.31 12.78
C PHE A 36 -8.11 17.30 12.77
N ALA A 37 -6.91 16.76 12.58
CA ALA A 37 -5.72 17.50 12.24
C ALA A 37 -5.35 17.26 10.79
N TRP A 38 -4.94 18.31 10.09
CA TRP A 38 -4.56 18.28 8.69
C TRP A 38 -3.15 18.82 8.49
N PRO A 39 -2.12 18.15 9.02
CA PRO A 39 -0.76 18.61 8.92
C PRO A 39 -0.25 18.47 7.50
N LEU A 40 0.43 19.50 7.01
CA LEU A 40 1.19 19.44 5.77
C LEU A 40 2.57 18.84 6.05
N ASN A 41 2.94 17.79 5.35
CA ASN A 41 4.30 17.23 5.40
C ASN A 41 5.03 17.58 4.11
N PRO A 42 5.99 18.53 4.13
CA PRO A 42 6.70 18.95 2.93
C PRO A 42 7.38 17.79 2.19
N LYS A 43 7.85 16.77 2.93
CA LYS A 43 8.50 15.60 2.34
C LYS A 43 7.56 14.67 1.58
N VAL A 44 6.27 14.74 1.85
CA VAL A 44 5.24 13.99 1.12
C VAL A 44 4.69 14.83 -0.02
N ALA A 45 4.66 16.15 0.13
CA ALA A 45 4.22 17.08 -0.90
C ALA A 45 5.10 17.05 -2.16
N ASP A 46 6.40 16.73 -2.01
CA ASP A 46 7.32 16.57 -3.14
C ASP A 46 7.21 15.21 -3.85
N SER A 47 6.26 14.33 -3.45
CA SER A 47 6.12 13.03 -4.08
C SER A 47 5.20 13.13 -5.31
N GLU A 48 5.69 12.71 -6.47
CA GLU A 48 5.01 12.76 -7.76
C GLU A 48 3.68 11.99 -7.84
N HIS A 49 3.35 11.20 -6.79
CA HIS A 49 2.24 10.24 -6.83
C HIS A 49 1.19 10.43 -5.73
N HIS A 50 1.29 11.51 -4.97
CA HIS A 50 0.35 11.78 -3.89
C HIS A 50 -0.29 13.15 -4.05
N ALA A 51 -1.57 13.17 -4.39
CA ALA A 51 -2.36 14.38 -4.31
C ALA A 51 -2.26 14.99 -2.91
N PHE A 52 -1.90 16.25 -2.84
CA PHE A 52 -1.63 16.96 -1.60
C PHE A 52 -2.28 18.34 -1.64
N GLU A 53 -3.09 18.66 -0.65
CA GLU A 53 -3.78 19.93 -0.64
C GLU A 53 -3.99 20.44 0.79
N GLU A 54 -4.09 21.74 0.93
CA GLU A 54 -4.47 22.40 2.17
C GLU A 54 -5.94 22.15 2.52
N ALA A 55 -6.24 22.11 3.81
CA ALA A 55 -7.59 21.83 4.28
C ALA A 55 -8.61 22.88 3.79
N GLU A 56 -8.19 24.12 3.66
CA GLU A 56 -8.98 25.27 3.20
C GLU A 56 -9.49 25.11 1.76
N ASN A 57 -8.74 24.38 0.94
CA ASN A 57 -9.13 24.12 -0.45
C ASN A 57 -10.03 22.88 -0.58
N ILE A 58 -10.11 22.05 0.45
CA ILE A 58 -10.89 20.80 0.45
C ILE A 58 -12.22 20.95 1.18
N PHE A 59 -12.22 21.64 2.33
CA PHE A 59 -13.37 21.70 3.22
C PHE A 59 -14.02 23.08 3.24
N ALA A 60 -15.33 23.12 3.50
CA ALA A 60 -16.05 24.36 3.73
C ALA A 60 -15.52 25.07 4.99
N PRO A 61 -15.50 26.43 5.01
CA PRO A 61 -15.02 27.19 6.18
C PRO A 61 -15.73 26.81 7.49
N SER A 62 -17.04 26.65 7.46
CA SER A 62 -17.82 26.24 8.64
C SER A 62 -17.45 24.86 9.16
N PHE A 63 -17.04 23.93 8.28
CA PHE A 63 -16.57 22.61 8.70
C PHE A 63 -15.21 22.69 9.39
N LEU A 64 -14.31 23.52 8.87
CA LEU A 64 -13.00 23.78 9.47
C LEU A 64 -13.14 24.41 10.85
N GLU A 65 -13.95 25.47 10.99
CA GLU A 65 -14.21 26.15 12.27
C GLU A 65 -14.70 25.19 13.35
N ASN A 66 -15.60 24.27 12.99
CA ASN A 66 -16.21 23.34 13.94
C ASN A 66 -15.35 22.14 14.30
N HIS A 67 -14.53 21.64 13.37
CA HIS A 67 -13.92 20.31 13.51
C HIS A 67 -12.41 20.27 13.40
N ARG A 68 -11.75 21.29 12.77
CA ARG A 68 -10.29 21.31 12.67
C ARG A 68 -9.65 21.69 14.00
N ARG A 69 -8.59 20.98 14.35
CA ARG A 69 -7.75 21.32 15.50
C ARG A 69 -6.33 21.64 15.05
N GLU A 70 -5.87 22.80 15.48
CA GLU A 70 -4.47 23.18 15.38
C GLU A 70 -3.63 22.64 16.54
N GLY A 71 -2.32 22.62 16.39
CA GLY A 71 -1.41 22.22 17.47
C GLY A 71 -1.07 20.74 17.55
N TRP A 72 -1.67 19.88 16.71
CA TRP A 72 -1.33 18.45 16.66
C TRP A 72 -0.10 18.15 15.78
N ASN A 73 0.50 19.16 15.16
CA ASN A 73 1.65 19.01 14.24
C ASN A 73 2.91 18.45 14.93
N HIS A 74 3.05 18.62 16.25
CA HIS A 74 4.17 18.08 17.03
C HIS A 74 4.16 16.55 17.17
N PHE A 75 3.05 15.89 16.82
CA PHE A 75 2.96 14.44 16.80
C PHE A 75 3.62 13.79 15.58
N PHE A 76 4.03 14.61 14.60
CA PHE A 76 4.59 14.13 13.34
C PHE A 76 6.11 14.34 13.30
N HIS A 77 6.84 13.45 13.91
CA HIS A 77 8.28 13.27 13.66
C HIS A 77 8.44 12.03 12.78
N GLY A 78 8.30 12.18 11.47
CA GLY A 78 8.31 11.06 10.54
C GLY A 78 9.55 11.01 9.65
N ASN A 79 9.99 9.80 9.39
CA ASN A 79 10.87 9.48 8.29
C ASN A 79 10.10 9.59 6.96
N TRP A 80 10.81 9.58 5.84
CA TRP A 80 10.30 9.66 4.47
C TRP A 80 9.14 8.70 4.13
N TYR A 81 9.00 7.56 4.83
CA TYR A 81 7.89 6.58 4.67
C TYR A 81 6.68 6.82 5.58
N GLY A 82 6.57 7.97 6.23
CA GLY A 82 5.38 8.24 7.04
C GLY A 82 5.23 7.35 8.27
N HIS A 83 6.24 6.55 8.60
CA HIS A 83 6.25 5.78 9.84
C HIS A 83 6.46 6.75 11.01
N VAL A 84 5.37 7.32 11.44
CA VAL A 84 5.34 8.02 12.73
C VAL A 84 5.80 7.02 13.78
N ARG A 85 6.77 7.41 14.59
CA ARG A 85 7.10 6.64 15.79
C ARG A 85 5.93 6.72 16.75
N TRP A 86 4.91 5.89 16.52
CA TRP A 86 3.71 5.76 17.34
C TRP A 86 3.99 5.30 18.78
N LYS A 87 5.25 5.01 19.14
CA LYS A 87 5.64 4.49 20.46
C LYS A 87 5.02 5.29 21.62
N ASN A 88 4.88 6.60 21.47
CA ASN A 88 4.32 7.45 22.53
C ASN A 88 2.79 7.61 22.48
N TYR A 89 2.12 7.12 21.41
CA TYR A 89 0.69 7.36 21.16
C TYR A 89 -0.17 6.11 21.10
N HIS A 90 0.42 4.92 21.20
CA HIS A 90 -0.31 3.65 21.23
C HIS A 90 -1.47 3.63 22.26
N HIS A 91 -1.31 4.38 23.35
CA HIS A 91 -2.33 4.46 24.41
C HIS A 91 -3.57 5.28 24.02
N HIS A 92 -3.48 6.12 22.99
CA HIS A 92 -4.57 6.96 22.49
C HIS A 92 -5.23 6.41 21.22
N MET A 93 -4.59 5.43 20.55
CA MET A 93 -5.17 4.80 19.37
C MET A 93 -6.49 4.11 19.71
N LEU A 94 -7.46 4.25 18.83
CA LEU A 94 -8.74 3.56 18.97
C LEU A 94 -8.51 2.04 19.02
N ARG A 95 -9.07 1.39 20.05
CA ARG A 95 -8.99 -0.05 20.30
C ARG A 95 -10.37 -0.60 20.64
N PRO A 96 -10.60 -1.92 20.49
CA PRO A 96 -11.85 -2.56 20.89
C PRO A 96 -12.31 -2.20 22.31
N ILE A 97 -11.36 -2.09 23.25
CA ILE A 97 -11.66 -1.71 24.64
C ILE A 97 -12.30 -0.32 24.75
N HIS A 98 -11.93 0.63 23.91
CA HIS A 98 -12.55 1.96 23.91
C HIS A 98 -14.02 1.87 23.45
N ILE A 99 -14.29 1.11 22.41
CA ILE A 99 -15.66 0.87 21.90
C ILE A 99 -16.53 0.19 22.98
N GLU A 100 -15.98 -0.82 23.64
CA GLU A 100 -16.68 -1.52 24.74
C GLU A 100 -17.03 -0.55 25.90
N ARG A 101 -16.09 0.32 26.28
CA ARG A 101 -16.34 1.33 27.31
C ARG A 101 -17.43 2.32 26.92
N ILE A 102 -17.44 2.78 25.66
CA ILE A 102 -18.47 3.68 25.14
C ILE A 102 -19.84 3.00 25.23
N ARG A 103 -19.94 1.75 24.76
CA ARG A 103 -21.20 0.97 24.84
C ARG A 103 -21.71 0.78 26.26
N LYS A 104 -20.82 0.69 27.23
CA LYS A 104 -21.15 0.59 28.67
C LYS A 104 -21.42 1.95 29.33
N GLY A 105 -21.38 3.05 28.58
CA GLY A 105 -21.55 4.41 29.14
C GLY A 105 -20.36 4.86 30.02
N VAL A 106 -19.23 4.21 29.94
CA VAL A 106 -18.03 4.56 30.72
C VAL A 106 -17.31 5.73 30.07
N ALA A 107 -17.09 6.79 30.84
CA ALA A 107 -16.41 7.98 30.34
C ALA A 107 -14.99 7.68 29.84
N ILE A 108 -14.64 8.21 28.67
CA ILE A 108 -13.30 8.23 28.13
C ILE A 108 -12.78 9.67 28.26
N GLN A 109 -11.79 9.86 29.12
CA GLN A 109 -11.25 11.18 29.44
C GLN A 109 -10.34 11.76 28.35
N LYS A 110 -9.67 10.88 27.59
CA LYS A 110 -8.70 11.25 26.55
C LYS A 110 -9.29 11.02 25.16
N PRO A 111 -8.95 11.87 24.17
CA PRO A 111 -9.38 11.65 22.79
C PRO A 111 -8.89 10.30 22.26
N CYS A 112 -9.74 9.64 21.46
CA CYS A 112 -9.37 8.42 20.74
C CYS A 112 -8.82 8.80 19.36
N LEU A 113 -7.55 8.48 19.10
CA LEU A 113 -6.92 8.80 17.82
C LEU A 113 -7.28 7.76 16.76
N ILE A 114 -7.59 8.26 15.57
CA ILE A 114 -7.85 7.48 14.37
C ILE A 114 -6.78 7.84 13.34
N ALA A 115 -5.84 6.94 13.15
CA ALA A 115 -4.70 7.16 12.28
C ALA A 115 -4.44 5.99 11.32
N ALA A 116 -5.17 4.90 11.45
CA ALA A 116 -5.00 3.70 10.66
C ALA A 116 -6.16 3.49 9.67
N PHE A 117 -5.86 2.78 8.59
CA PHE A 117 -6.85 2.28 7.61
C PHE A 117 -7.62 1.07 8.16
N GLN A 118 -8.21 1.16 9.33
CA GLN A 118 -8.97 0.05 9.88
C GLN A 118 -10.33 -0.06 9.21
N ASP A 119 -10.77 -1.29 8.98
CA ASP A 119 -12.17 -1.56 8.74
C ASP A 119 -12.88 -1.51 10.08
N TYR A 120 -13.67 -0.47 10.29
CA TYR A 120 -14.35 -0.24 11.56
C TYR A 120 -15.56 -1.16 11.75
N GLU A 121 -15.98 -1.84 10.70
CA GLU A 121 -17.11 -2.77 10.73
C GLU A 121 -17.01 -3.77 11.87
N ASP A 122 -15.83 -4.43 12.01
CA ASP A 122 -15.63 -5.41 13.07
C ASP A 122 -15.63 -4.81 14.48
N LEU A 123 -15.19 -3.55 14.60
CA LEU A 123 -15.19 -2.83 15.87
C LEU A 123 -16.59 -2.38 16.26
N LEU A 124 -17.44 -2.04 15.27
CA LEU A 124 -18.76 -1.46 15.48
C LEU A 124 -19.90 -2.49 15.50
N LYS A 125 -19.64 -3.76 15.13
CA LYS A 125 -20.64 -4.85 15.24
C LYS A 125 -21.22 -4.96 16.66
N PRO A 126 -22.48 -5.47 16.79
CA PRO A 126 -23.31 -6.03 15.71
C PRO A 126 -24.14 -4.98 14.95
N ASP A 127 -24.24 -3.75 15.41
CA ASP A 127 -25.27 -2.79 14.98
C ASP A 127 -24.87 -1.94 13.77
N PHE A 128 -23.62 -2.06 13.30
CA PHE A 128 -23.08 -1.27 12.20
C PHE A 128 -23.62 -1.72 10.83
N ARG A 129 -24.04 -0.74 10.02
CA ARG A 129 -24.48 -0.92 8.64
C ARG A 129 -23.56 -0.17 7.69
N LEU A 130 -23.33 -0.70 6.49
CA LEU A 130 -22.43 -0.10 5.48
C LEU A 130 -22.91 1.30 5.04
N GLU A 131 -24.23 1.55 5.09
CA GLU A 131 -24.83 2.85 4.78
C GLU A 131 -24.31 3.97 5.70
N GLU A 132 -23.87 3.64 6.91
CA GLU A 132 -23.29 4.61 7.84
C GLU A 132 -22.01 5.24 7.30
N TYR A 133 -21.27 4.52 6.48
CA TYR A 133 -20.13 5.09 5.76
C TYR A 133 -20.57 6.16 4.75
N ALA A 134 -21.61 5.90 3.97
CA ALA A 134 -22.14 6.88 3.02
C ALA A 134 -22.74 8.09 3.74
N ASP A 135 -23.42 7.87 4.88
CA ASP A 135 -23.95 8.93 5.73
C ASP A 135 -22.85 9.81 6.33
N ALA A 136 -21.75 9.19 6.75
CA ALA A 136 -20.58 9.89 7.26
C ALA A 136 -19.92 10.76 6.17
N PHE A 137 -19.83 10.26 4.94
CA PHE A 137 -19.32 11.05 3.82
C PHE A 137 -20.19 12.28 3.52
N ARG A 138 -21.52 12.11 3.51
CA ARG A 138 -22.46 13.23 3.32
C ARG A 138 -22.41 14.28 4.45
N ALA A 139 -21.92 13.89 5.63
CA ALA A 139 -21.77 14.80 6.76
C ALA A 139 -20.49 15.64 6.70
N ILE A 140 -19.54 15.32 5.80
CA ILE A 140 -18.36 16.13 5.57
C ILE A 140 -18.73 17.27 4.61
N ALA A 141 -18.64 18.52 5.08
CA ALA A 141 -18.88 19.67 4.23
C ALA A 141 -17.61 20.01 3.45
N PHE A 142 -17.62 19.71 2.16
CA PHE A 142 -16.56 20.04 1.24
C PHE A 142 -16.67 21.48 0.69
N SER A 143 -15.58 22.01 0.18
CA SER A 143 -15.54 23.30 -0.51
C SER A 143 -16.33 23.24 -1.83
N ASP A 144 -16.74 24.39 -2.36
CA ASP A 144 -17.41 24.47 -3.65
C ASP A 144 -16.55 23.86 -4.78
N ARG A 145 -15.24 24.07 -4.74
CA ARG A 145 -14.27 23.48 -5.66
C ARG A 145 -14.39 21.95 -5.72
N VAL A 146 -14.46 21.29 -4.57
CA VAL A 146 -14.60 19.84 -4.48
C VAL A 146 -16.00 19.38 -4.86
N ASN A 147 -17.03 20.10 -4.42
CA ASN A 147 -18.41 19.75 -4.71
C ASN A 147 -18.71 19.75 -6.20
N VAL A 148 -18.15 20.67 -6.99
CA VAL A 148 -18.28 20.68 -8.47
C VAL A 148 -17.82 19.35 -9.08
N ALA A 149 -16.70 18.79 -8.60
CA ALA A 149 -16.18 17.51 -9.09
C ALA A 149 -17.05 16.32 -8.67
N ILE A 150 -17.53 16.31 -7.41
CA ILE A 150 -18.45 15.29 -6.90
C ILE A 150 -19.75 15.28 -7.71
N GLU A 151 -20.35 16.45 -7.94
CA GLU A 151 -21.57 16.59 -8.72
C GLU A 151 -21.38 16.22 -10.20
N ALA A 152 -20.23 16.54 -10.77
CA ALA A 152 -19.90 16.12 -12.13
C ALA A 152 -19.87 14.59 -12.25
N ALA A 153 -19.21 13.93 -11.29
CA ALA A 153 -19.19 12.46 -11.23
C ALA A 153 -20.61 11.87 -11.06
N GLU A 154 -21.50 12.52 -10.33
CA GLU A 154 -22.90 12.08 -10.18
C GLU A 154 -23.71 12.16 -11.47
N ARG A 155 -23.41 13.12 -12.33
CA ARG A 155 -24.07 13.30 -13.63
C ARG A 155 -23.60 12.32 -14.70
N VAL A 156 -22.43 11.64 -14.53
CA VAL A 156 -21.97 10.65 -15.50
C VAL A 156 -22.97 9.49 -15.58
N PRO A 157 -23.47 9.15 -16.78
CA PRO A 157 -24.34 7.99 -16.93
C PRO A 157 -23.54 6.70 -16.71
N LEU A 158 -23.93 5.92 -15.72
CA LEU A 158 -23.35 4.60 -15.45
C LEU A 158 -24.43 3.52 -15.56
N PRO A 159 -24.14 2.38 -16.19
CA PRO A 159 -24.97 1.19 -16.12
C PRO A 159 -25.13 0.72 -14.68
N ALA A 160 -26.31 0.18 -14.34
CA ALA A 160 -26.63 -0.26 -12.98
C ALA A 160 -25.64 -1.32 -12.46
N GLU A 161 -25.17 -2.21 -13.37
CA GLU A 161 -24.27 -3.33 -13.05
C GLU A 161 -22.81 -3.05 -13.45
N ALA A 162 -22.39 -1.78 -13.45
CA ALA A 162 -21.01 -1.44 -13.77
C ALA A 162 -20.04 -1.97 -12.69
N THR A 163 -18.94 -2.58 -13.13
CA THR A 163 -17.82 -2.99 -12.29
C THR A 163 -16.63 -2.04 -12.48
N ALA A 164 -16.16 -1.45 -11.40
CA ALA A 164 -14.90 -0.71 -11.36
C ALA A 164 -13.72 -1.65 -11.20
N ILE A 165 -12.73 -1.58 -12.08
CA ILE A 165 -11.44 -2.26 -11.97
C ILE A 165 -10.38 -1.18 -11.66
N HIS A 166 -9.69 -1.30 -10.52
CA HIS A 166 -8.69 -0.31 -10.12
C HIS A 166 -7.27 -0.85 -10.19
N LEU A 167 -6.47 -0.27 -11.07
CA LEU A 167 -5.05 -0.55 -11.30
C LEU A 167 -4.19 0.48 -10.53
N ARG A 168 -3.72 0.13 -9.34
CA ARG A 168 -2.79 0.97 -8.59
C ARG A 168 -1.36 0.63 -8.97
N THR A 169 -0.81 1.34 -9.96
CA THR A 169 0.51 1.00 -10.52
C THR A 169 1.56 2.08 -10.28
N GLY A 170 1.26 3.34 -10.37
CA GLY A 170 2.12 4.52 -10.27
C GLY A 170 3.39 4.35 -9.40
N ASP A 171 3.32 4.81 -8.16
CA ASP A 171 4.43 4.79 -7.21
C ASP A 171 4.91 3.39 -6.80
N VAL A 172 4.06 2.39 -6.88
CA VAL A 172 4.39 1.01 -6.45
C VAL A 172 5.14 0.24 -7.52
N VAL A 173 4.77 0.39 -8.79
CA VAL A 173 5.37 -0.35 -9.90
C VAL A 173 6.50 0.44 -10.54
N HIS A 174 6.28 1.71 -10.86
CA HIS A 174 7.22 2.54 -11.61
C HIS A 174 7.97 3.56 -10.74
N GLY A 175 7.42 3.93 -9.59
CA GLY A 175 7.89 5.07 -8.80
C GLY A 175 8.68 4.74 -7.54
N SER A 176 8.53 5.59 -6.55
CA SER A 176 9.34 5.62 -5.32
C SER A 176 9.19 4.39 -4.42
N CYS A 177 8.10 3.63 -4.54
CA CYS A 177 7.86 2.42 -3.77
C CYS A 177 8.33 1.14 -4.48
N ARG A 178 8.83 1.24 -5.72
CA ARG A 178 9.46 0.14 -6.46
C ARG A 178 10.67 -0.37 -5.67
N GLY A 179 10.88 -1.68 -5.67
CA GLY A 179 11.97 -2.31 -4.93
C GLY A 179 11.64 -2.63 -3.48
N THR A 180 10.38 -2.45 -3.03
CA THR A 180 9.90 -2.90 -1.72
C THR A 180 8.64 -3.75 -1.84
N ASP A 181 8.45 -4.74 -0.95
CA ASP A 181 7.21 -5.55 -0.94
C ASP A 181 6.05 -4.92 -0.15
N THR A 182 6.34 -3.87 0.62
CA THR A 182 5.39 -3.27 1.56
C THR A 182 4.05 -2.91 0.91
N PHE A 183 4.09 -2.51 -0.36
CA PHE A 183 2.94 -2.02 -1.08
C PHE A 183 2.43 -2.97 -2.19
N THR A 184 3.08 -4.13 -2.40
CA THR A 184 2.68 -5.10 -3.44
C THR A 184 1.19 -5.46 -3.34
N GLY A 185 0.68 -5.63 -2.13
CA GLY A 185 -0.74 -5.93 -1.91
C GLY A 185 -1.73 -4.81 -2.25
N LEU A 186 -1.27 -3.58 -2.50
CA LEU A 186 -2.12 -2.46 -2.92
C LEU A 186 -2.50 -2.56 -4.40
N VAL A 187 -1.68 -3.21 -5.19
CA VAL A 187 -1.81 -3.33 -6.65
C VAL A 187 -2.56 -4.61 -7.00
N LEU A 188 -3.57 -4.52 -7.83
CA LEU A 188 -4.05 -5.65 -8.60
C LEU A 188 -3.19 -5.72 -9.88
N SER A 189 -2.38 -6.77 -10.04
CA SER A 189 -1.47 -6.88 -11.18
C SER A 189 -2.23 -6.92 -12.50
N PHE A 190 -1.63 -6.37 -13.55
CA PHE A 190 -2.26 -6.21 -14.85
C PHE A 190 -2.87 -7.51 -15.41
N PRO A 191 -2.18 -8.68 -15.45
CA PRO A 191 -2.77 -9.91 -15.96
C PRO A 191 -4.02 -10.36 -15.20
N LEU A 192 -3.98 -10.25 -13.87
CA LEU A 192 -5.13 -10.61 -13.03
C LEU A 192 -6.29 -9.63 -13.23
N ALA A 193 -5.99 -8.34 -13.38
CA ALA A 193 -7.00 -7.31 -13.65
C ALA A 193 -7.72 -7.55 -14.99
N CYS A 194 -6.97 -7.87 -16.07
CA CYS A 194 -7.55 -8.25 -17.37
C CYS A 194 -8.46 -9.44 -17.23
N THR A 195 -7.99 -10.53 -16.63
CA THR A 195 -8.77 -11.76 -16.48
C THR A 195 -10.05 -11.54 -15.66
N VAL A 196 -9.98 -10.74 -14.58
CA VAL A 196 -11.16 -10.35 -13.81
C VAL A 196 -12.12 -9.52 -14.65
N ALA A 197 -11.63 -8.52 -15.36
CA ALA A 197 -12.46 -7.68 -16.21
C ALA A 197 -13.16 -8.49 -17.33
N GLU A 198 -12.45 -9.43 -17.95
CA GLU A 198 -13.01 -10.35 -18.95
C GLU A 198 -14.11 -11.25 -18.36
N ARG A 199 -13.92 -11.78 -17.15
CA ARG A 199 -14.94 -12.57 -16.43
C ARG A 199 -16.18 -11.72 -16.11
N GLU A 200 -15.99 -10.53 -15.57
CA GLU A 200 -17.09 -9.59 -15.27
C GLU A 200 -17.86 -9.23 -16.56
N ARG A 201 -17.14 -9.00 -17.67
CA ARG A 201 -17.75 -8.72 -18.97
C ARG A 201 -18.55 -9.91 -19.50
N ALA A 202 -18.04 -11.12 -19.37
CA ALA A 202 -18.73 -12.35 -19.76
C ALA A 202 -20.03 -12.58 -18.98
N GLU A 203 -20.09 -12.06 -17.75
CA GLU A 203 -21.29 -12.05 -16.91
C GLU A 203 -22.26 -10.89 -17.23
N GLY A 204 -21.99 -10.13 -18.29
CA GLY A 204 -22.84 -9.05 -18.78
C GLY A 204 -22.66 -7.70 -18.07
N ARG A 205 -21.62 -7.54 -17.25
CA ARG A 205 -21.35 -6.28 -16.55
C ARG A 205 -20.50 -5.35 -17.41
N ASP A 206 -20.78 -4.07 -17.33
CA ASP A 206 -19.96 -3.04 -17.95
C ASP A 206 -18.71 -2.75 -17.10
N ILE A 207 -17.58 -2.53 -17.78
CA ILE A 207 -16.30 -2.33 -17.15
C ILE A 207 -15.90 -0.85 -17.20
N LEU A 208 -15.55 -0.30 -16.04
CA LEU A 208 -14.95 1.02 -15.89
C LEU A 208 -13.57 0.86 -15.23
N VAL A 209 -12.52 1.29 -15.93
CA VAL A 209 -11.14 1.09 -15.49
C VAL A 209 -10.59 2.39 -14.90
N PHE A 210 -9.98 2.28 -13.72
CA PHE A 210 -9.32 3.35 -12.98
C PHE A 210 -7.85 3.00 -12.77
N GLY A 211 -6.97 3.96 -12.82
CA GLY A 211 -5.55 3.73 -12.56
C GLY A 211 -4.65 4.86 -13.01
N GLN A 212 -3.35 4.64 -12.93
CA GLN A 212 -2.29 5.61 -13.21
C GLN A 212 -1.41 5.20 -14.40
N ASP A 213 -1.67 4.05 -15.01
CA ASP A 213 -0.93 3.56 -16.17
C ASP A 213 -1.83 3.54 -17.41
N PRO A 214 -1.67 4.50 -18.33
CA PRO A 214 -2.51 4.61 -19.50
C PRO A 214 -2.44 3.37 -20.41
N ALA A 215 -1.27 2.74 -20.55
CA ALA A 215 -1.10 1.56 -21.40
C ALA A 215 -1.87 0.35 -20.83
N ALA A 216 -1.74 0.10 -19.53
CA ALA A 216 -2.48 -0.96 -18.86
C ALA A 216 -4.01 -0.71 -18.90
N ILE A 217 -4.45 0.51 -18.66
CA ILE A 217 -5.87 0.90 -18.77
C ILE A 217 -6.39 0.66 -20.18
N ALA A 218 -5.69 1.17 -21.19
CA ALA A 218 -6.08 1.03 -22.59
C ALA A 218 -6.21 -0.44 -23.02
N GLU A 219 -5.28 -1.30 -22.57
CA GLU A 219 -5.31 -2.73 -22.91
C GLU A 219 -6.48 -3.45 -22.22
N VAL A 220 -6.78 -3.16 -20.95
CA VAL A 220 -7.99 -3.70 -20.29
C VAL A 220 -9.25 -3.25 -21.02
N CYS A 221 -9.36 -1.97 -21.38
CA CYS A 221 -10.48 -1.44 -22.12
C CYS A 221 -10.62 -2.09 -23.50
N ARG A 222 -9.52 -2.28 -24.22
CA ARG A 222 -9.50 -2.95 -25.54
C ARG A 222 -10.00 -4.38 -25.47
N ARG A 223 -9.58 -5.15 -24.46
CA ARG A 223 -10.00 -6.56 -24.28
C ARG A 223 -11.46 -6.72 -23.91
N THR A 224 -11.98 -5.79 -23.14
CA THR A 224 -13.32 -5.93 -22.55
C THR A 224 -14.39 -5.06 -23.21
N GLY A 225 -14.00 -4.12 -24.08
CA GLY A 225 -14.90 -3.05 -24.54
C GLY A 225 -15.31 -2.11 -23.40
N GLY A 226 -14.52 -2.07 -22.32
CA GLY A 226 -14.72 -1.18 -21.19
C GLY A 226 -14.36 0.28 -21.50
N ARG A 227 -14.60 1.15 -20.53
CA ARG A 227 -14.25 2.58 -20.61
C ARG A 227 -13.22 2.95 -19.57
N SER A 228 -12.33 3.87 -19.89
CA SER A 228 -11.45 4.51 -18.93
C SER A 228 -12.19 5.58 -18.12
N ALA A 229 -11.91 5.66 -16.81
CA ALA A 229 -12.36 6.79 -16.00
C ALA A 229 -11.70 8.10 -16.44
N GLU A 230 -10.46 8.03 -16.93
CA GLU A 230 -9.72 9.18 -17.46
C GLU A 230 -10.41 9.79 -18.70
N ASP A 231 -10.91 8.96 -19.62
CA ASP A 231 -11.65 9.47 -20.79
C ASP A 231 -12.91 10.24 -20.39
N LEU A 232 -13.53 9.87 -19.28
CA LEU A 232 -14.67 10.58 -18.72
C LEU A 232 -14.24 11.87 -18.02
N LEU A 233 -13.08 11.85 -17.37
CA LEU A 233 -12.50 13.00 -16.71
C LEU A 233 -12.06 14.10 -17.67
N GLN A 234 -11.50 13.74 -18.84
CA GLN A 234 -11.05 14.67 -19.87
C GLN A 234 -12.15 15.60 -20.43
N GLN A 235 -13.42 15.31 -20.15
CA GLN A 235 -14.53 16.17 -20.48
C GLN A 235 -14.63 17.41 -19.57
N TYR A 236 -13.81 17.47 -18.52
CA TYR A 236 -13.81 18.54 -17.51
C TYR A 236 -12.40 19.14 -17.39
N GLU A 237 -12.33 20.43 -17.12
CA GLU A 237 -11.08 21.14 -16.80
C GLU A 237 -10.81 21.08 -15.29
N PHE A 238 -10.60 19.86 -14.77
CA PHE A 238 -10.35 19.65 -13.35
C PHE A 238 -8.85 19.63 -13.04
N ASP A 239 -8.49 20.24 -11.90
CA ASP A 239 -7.17 20.04 -11.32
C ASP A 239 -7.03 18.66 -10.67
N GLU A 240 -5.83 18.32 -10.19
CA GLU A 240 -5.52 16.99 -9.61
C GLU A 240 -6.45 16.61 -8.44
N ILE A 241 -6.80 17.57 -7.58
CA ILE A 241 -7.67 17.33 -6.43
C ILE A 241 -9.12 17.10 -6.87
N GLN A 242 -9.60 17.91 -7.78
CA GLN A 242 -10.93 17.74 -8.36
C GLN A 242 -11.03 16.41 -9.12
N ALA A 243 -10.00 16.05 -9.89
CA ALA A 243 -9.91 14.75 -10.58
C ALA A 243 -9.97 13.59 -9.57
N TRP A 244 -9.25 13.69 -8.46
CA TRP A 244 -9.25 12.68 -7.41
C TRP A 244 -10.66 12.48 -6.81
N PHE A 245 -11.40 13.56 -6.52
CA PHE A 245 -12.75 13.49 -5.99
C PHE A 245 -13.75 12.98 -7.02
N PHE A 246 -13.61 13.40 -8.28
CA PHE A 246 -14.43 12.92 -9.40
C PHE A 246 -14.30 11.40 -9.55
N GLU A 247 -13.08 10.89 -9.70
CA GLU A 247 -12.82 9.44 -9.84
C GLU A 247 -13.29 8.64 -8.64
N THR A 248 -13.01 9.13 -7.42
CA THR A 248 -13.47 8.48 -6.18
C THR A 248 -14.99 8.37 -6.16
N ARG A 249 -15.70 9.46 -6.48
CA ARG A 249 -17.16 9.47 -6.51
C ARG A 249 -17.70 8.60 -7.63
N LEU A 250 -17.11 8.66 -8.81
CA LEU A 250 -17.48 7.83 -9.96
C LEU A 250 -17.34 6.33 -9.63
N MET A 251 -16.20 5.93 -9.08
CA MET A 251 -15.95 4.55 -8.64
C MET A 251 -16.96 4.10 -7.58
N SER A 252 -17.31 4.97 -6.64
CA SER A 252 -18.26 4.65 -5.57
C SER A 252 -19.67 4.35 -6.08
N ARG A 253 -20.01 4.79 -7.28
CA ARG A 253 -21.31 4.55 -7.93
C ARG A 253 -21.38 3.21 -8.70
N CYS A 254 -20.23 2.60 -9.02
CA CYS A 254 -20.23 1.27 -9.64
C CYS A 254 -20.83 0.24 -8.70
N ALA A 255 -21.53 -0.77 -9.23
CA ALA A 255 -22.14 -1.84 -8.42
C ALA A 255 -21.08 -2.64 -7.66
N ARG A 256 -19.94 -2.88 -8.30
CA ARG A 256 -18.79 -3.60 -7.74
C ARG A 256 -17.51 -2.80 -7.90
N ILE A 257 -16.58 -3.01 -6.97
CA ILE A 257 -15.22 -2.46 -7.05
C ILE A 257 -14.25 -3.61 -6.84
N VAL A 258 -13.43 -3.90 -7.85
CA VAL A 258 -12.36 -4.90 -7.78
C VAL A 258 -11.02 -4.18 -7.82
N ALA A 259 -10.19 -4.45 -6.82
CA ALA A 259 -8.89 -3.79 -6.65
C ALA A 259 -7.93 -4.66 -5.84
N GLY A 260 -6.67 -4.24 -5.73
CA GLY A 260 -5.82 -4.61 -4.61
C GLY A 260 -6.28 -3.93 -3.30
N ASN A 261 -5.44 -3.95 -2.27
CA ASN A 261 -5.75 -3.32 -0.97
C ASN A 261 -5.54 -1.78 -0.99
N SER A 262 -5.90 -1.13 -2.08
CA SER A 262 -5.71 0.30 -2.30
C SER A 262 -6.55 1.16 -1.36
N ALA A 263 -5.92 2.20 -0.78
CA ALA A 263 -6.62 3.18 0.03
C ALA A 263 -7.71 3.94 -0.76
N PHE A 264 -7.41 4.27 -2.02
CA PHE A 264 -8.33 4.96 -2.92
C PHE A 264 -9.60 4.13 -3.17
N ALA A 265 -9.44 2.86 -3.60
CA ALA A 265 -10.57 1.97 -3.85
C ALA A 265 -11.39 1.68 -2.58
N ARG A 266 -10.73 1.52 -1.43
CA ARG A 266 -11.42 1.33 -0.14
C ARG A 266 -12.23 2.55 0.28
N PHE A 267 -11.70 3.75 0.06
CA PHE A 267 -12.45 4.98 0.32
C PHE A 267 -13.68 5.09 -0.60
N ALA A 268 -13.50 4.86 -1.90
CA ALA A 268 -14.62 4.84 -2.85
C ALA A 268 -15.70 3.80 -2.47
N ALA A 269 -15.29 2.60 -2.05
CA ALA A 269 -16.22 1.57 -1.60
C ALA A 269 -17.02 2.00 -0.37
N ARG A 270 -16.37 2.59 0.64
CA ARG A 270 -17.04 3.10 1.84
C ARG A 270 -18.07 4.17 1.52
N ILE A 271 -17.71 5.19 0.75
CA ILE A 271 -18.67 6.25 0.38
C ILE A 271 -19.82 5.74 -0.48
N GLY A 272 -19.64 4.60 -1.17
CA GLY A 272 -20.67 3.89 -1.91
C GLY A 272 -21.43 2.83 -1.08
N ALA A 273 -21.25 2.76 0.24
CA ALA A 273 -21.83 1.76 1.13
C ALA A 273 -21.58 0.30 0.68
N LYS A 274 -20.37 -0.01 0.24
CA LYS A 274 -19.99 -1.34 -0.27
C LYS A 274 -18.58 -1.73 0.16
N ARG A 275 -18.18 -2.98 -0.15
CA ARG A 275 -16.84 -3.49 0.09
C ARG A 275 -16.05 -3.60 -1.21
N VAL A 276 -14.73 -3.45 -1.12
CA VAL A 276 -13.83 -3.81 -2.21
C VAL A 276 -13.74 -5.32 -2.31
N THR A 277 -13.90 -5.86 -3.50
CA THR A 277 -13.51 -7.23 -3.82
C THR A 277 -12.00 -7.23 -4.06
N ASN A 278 -11.25 -7.94 -3.21
CA ASN A 278 -9.81 -8.10 -3.42
C ASN A 278 -9.58 -9.00 -4.65
N GLY A 279 -9.05 -8.42 -5.73
CA GLY A 279 -8.85 -9.12 -6.99
C GLY A 279 -7.89 -10.31 -6.89
N HIS A 280 -6.88 -10.26 -6.00
CA HIS A 280 -6.00 -11.39 -5.75
C HIS A 280 -6.74 -12.59 -5.13
N ALA A 281 -7.73 -12.34 -4.28
CA ALA A 281 -8.51 -13.41 -3.63
C ALA A 281 -9.48 -14.14 -4.60
N LEU A 282 -9.63 -13.66 -5.83
CA LEU A 282 -10.42 -14.31 -6.88
C LEU A 282 -9.64 -15.42 -7.59
N PHE A 283 -8.39 -15.64 -7.25
CA PHE A 283 -7.51 -16.66 -7.78
C PHE A 283 -6.92 -17.49 -6.65
N ASP A 284 -6.79 -18.79 -6.87
CA ASP A 284 -5.83 -19.59 -6.13
C ASP A 284 -4.41 -19.37 -6.66
N GLY A 285 -3.40 -19.89 -5.98
CA GLY A 285 -2.02 -19.69 -6.40
C GLY A 285 -1.68 -20.27 -7.77
N PRO A 286 -2.05 -21.51 -8.07
CA PRO A 286 -1.88 -22.10 -9.40
C PRO A 286 -2.58 -21.30 -10.50
N GLY A 287 -3.83 -20.88 -10.30
CA GLY A 287 -4.57 -20.10 -11.29
C GLY A 287 -4.02 -18.69 -11.50
N ALA A 288 -3.50 -18.04 -10.44
CA ALA A 288 -2.79 -16.78 -10.58
C ALA A 288 -1.48 -16.94 -11.37
N LEU A 289 -0.73 -18.00 -11.08
CA LEU A 289 0.50 -18.34 -11.79
C LEU A 289 0.23 -18.60 -13.28
N GLU A 290 -0.72 -19.48 -13.60
CA GLU A 290 -1.11 -19.81 -14.97
C GLU A 290 -1.51 -18.55 -15.75
N THR A 291 -2.30 -17.67 -15.13
CA THR A 291 -2.70 -16.40 -15.71
C THR A 291 -1.49 -15.53 -16.06
N VAL A 292 -0.57 -15.33 -15.12
CA VAL A 292 0.61 -14.48 -15.35
C VAL A 292 1.55 -15.09 -16.39
N MET A 293 1.73 -16.42 -16.38
CA MET A 293 2.55 -17.11 -17.37
C MET A 293 1.98 -16.99 -18.79
N ALA A 294 0.67 -17.10 -18.96
CA ALA A 294 0.02 -16.90 -20.26
C ALA A 294 0.24 -15.46 -20.79
N PHE A 295 0.22 -14.47 -19.90
CA PHE A 295 0.51 -13.08 -20.29
C PHE A 295 2.00 -12.83 -20.58
N ASN A 296 2.92 -13.55 -19.94
CA ASN A 296 4.36 -13.48 -20.26
C ASN A 296 4.67 -13.95 -21.69
N GLU A 297 3.84 -14.82 -22.25
CA GLU A 297 3.99 -15.38 -23.61
C GLU A 297 3.23 -14.55 -24.66
N ALA A 298 2.33 -13.68 -24.25
CA ALA A 298 1.49 -12.89 -25.13
C ALA A 298 2.14 -11.53 -25.45
N GLU A 299 2.00 -11.06 -26.68
CA GLU A 299 2.32 -9.67 -27.05
C GLU A 299 1.19 -8.76 -26.54
N THR A 300 1.41 -8.12 -25.37
CA THR A 300 0.38 -7.30 -24.71
C THR A 300 0.58 -5.80 -24.90
N GLY A 301 1.73 -5.34 -25.40
CA GLY A 301 2.10 -3.93 -25.43
C GLY A 301 2.35 -3.30 -24.06
N ILE A 302 2.35 -4.09 -23.00
CA ILE A 302 2.63 -3.68 -21.62
C ILE A 302 4.14 -3.75 -21.37
N ASP A 303 4.66 -2.77 -20.65
CA ASP A 303 6.10 -2.70 -20.38
C ASP A 303 6.59 -3.83 -19.46
N ASP A 304 7.89 -4.10 -19.55
CA ASP A 304 8.56 -5.17 -18.82
C ASP A 304 8.50 -4.96 -17.30
N ILE A 305 8.48 -3.72 -16.81
CA ILE A 305 8.41 -3.40 -15.37
C ILE A 305 7.07 -3.87 -14.80
N GLN A 306 5.96 -3.60 -15.50
CA GLN A 306 4.63 -4.07 -15.12
C GLN A 306 4.56 -5.61 -15.09
N MET A 307 5.13 -6.27 -16.10
CA MET A 307 5.15 -7.72 -16.17
C MET A 307 6.11 -8.34 -15.13
N GLY A 308 7.25 -7.70 -14.86
CA GLY A 308 8.14 -8.06 -13.77
C GLY A 308 7.43 -8.00 -12.41
N PHE A 309 6.71 -6.90 -12.17
CA PHE A 309 5.88 -6.76 -10.97
C PHE A 309 4.78 -7.84 -10.88
N ALA A 310 4.11 -8.18 -11.99
CA ALA A 310 3.07 -9.20 -12.00
C ALA A 310 3.60 -10.58 -11.56
N ASN A 311 4.79 -10.97 -12.05
CA ASN A 311 5.46 -12.20 -11.63
C ASN A 311 5.79 -12.19 -10.13
N TRP A 312 6.31 -11.08 -9.60
CA TRP A 312 6.56 -10.93 -8.17
C TRP A 312 5.26 -10.96 -7.34
N ALA A 313 4.21 -10.28 -7.79
CA ALA A 313 2.93 -10.22 -7.08
C ALA A 313 2.32 -11.62 -6.86
N VAL A 314 2.47 -12.54 -7.81
CA VAL A 314 2.05 -13.95 -7.64
C VAL A 314 2.84 -14.58 -6.51
N VAL A 315 4.16 -14.43 -6.48
CA VAL A 315 5.01 -14.97 -5.40
C VAL A 315 4.63 -14.35 -4.06
N SER A 316 4.56 -13.03 -3.98
CA SER A 316 4.28 -12.32 -2.73
C SER A 316 2.90 -12.68 -2.14
N ARG A 317 1.89 -12.87 -2.98
CA ARG A 317 0.50 -13.08 -2.54
C ARG A 317 0.11 -14.54 -2.36
N HIS A 318 0.75 -15.45 -3.09
CA HIS A 318 0.38 -16.87 -3.15
C HIS A 318 1.52 -17.83 -2.76
N PHE A 319 2.59 -17.35 -2.10
CA PHE A 319 3.80 -18.13 -1.79
C PHE A 319 3.52 -19.47 -1.09
N ASN A 320 2.47 -19.56 -0.25
CA ASN A 320 2.10 -20.79 0.47
C ASN A 320 1.55 -21.91 -0.44
N SER A 321 1.05 -21.56 -1.62
CA SER A 321 0.46 -22.51 -2.57
C SER A 321 1.36 -22.74 -3.79
N LEU A 322 2.55 -22.16 -3.82
CA LEU A 322 3.54 -22.32 -4.87
C LEU A 322 4.72 -23.15 -4.39
N SER A 323 5.21 -24.07 -5.24
CA SER A 323 6.45 -24.79 -4.99
C SER A 323 7.65 -23.84 -5.00
N LEU A 324 8.79 -24.26 -4.43
CA LEU A 324 10.04 -23.49 -4.50
C LEU A 324 10.45 -23.23 -5.96
N GLU A 325 10.34 -24.23 -6.83
CA GLU A 325 10.65 -24.12 -8.26
C GLU A 325 9.76 -23.04 -8.92
N GLN A 326 8.45 -23.03 -8.65
CA GLN A 326 7.53 -22.02 -9.18
C GLN A 326 7.86 -20.60 -8.68
N ARG A 327 8.19 -20.47 -7.39
CA ARG A 327 8.62 -19.19 -6.80
C ARG A 327 9.91 -18.69 -7.43
N LEU A 328 10.87 -19.59 -7.63
CA LEU A 328 12.15 -19.26 -8.25
C LEU A 328 11.95 -18.82 -9.72
N ALA A 329 11.20 -19.60 -10.51
CA ALA A 329 10.92 -19.28 -11.91
C ALA A 329 10.25 -17.90 -12.07
N CYS A 330 9.23 -17.59 -11.26
CA CYS A 330 8.59 -16.28 -11.26
C CYS A 330 9.55 -15.16 -10.88
N THR A 331 10.40 -15.40 -9.88
CA THR A 331 11.35 -14.38 -9.41
C THR A 331 12.47 -14.15 -10.42
N GLU A 332 12.95 -15.19 -11.08
CA GLU A 332 13.90 -15.09 -12.18
C GLU A 332 13.32 -14.32 -13.36
N ARG A 333 12.04 -14.60 -13.71
CA ARG A 333 11.35 -13.85 -14.75
C ARG A 333 11.16 -12.38 -14.35
N ALA A 334 10.77 -12.10 -13.10
CA ALA A 334 10.66 -10.75 -12.60
C ALA A 334 11.99 -9.98 -12.68
N ALA A 335 13.10 -10.61 -12.26
CA ALA A 335 14.42 -10.01 -12.32
C ALA A 335 14.95 -9.85 -13.74
N ALA A 336 14.55 -10.71 -14.69
CA ALA A 336 14.92 -10.56 -16.11
C ALA A 336 14.16 -9.40 -16.78
N LEU A 337 12.87 -9.20 -16.43
CA LEU A 337 12.04 -8.12 -16.97
C LEU A 337 12.37 -6.77 -16.33
N ASP A 338 12.80 -6.77 -15.07
CA ASP A 338 13.14 -5.56 -14.32
C ASP A 338 14.48 -5.75 -13.58
N PRO A 339 15.63 -5.81 -14.32
CA PRO A 339 16.93 -6.13 -13.75
C PRO A 339 17.44 -5.10 -12.74
N GLY A 340 16.92 -3.88 -12.79
CA GLY A 340 17.23 -2.82 -11.83
C GLY A 340 16.44 -2.91 -10.52
N ASN A 341 15.58 -3.89 -10.31
CA ASN A 341 14.76 -4.00 -9.12
C ASN A 341 15.48 -4.77 -8.01
N VAL A 342 15.85 -4.07 -6.95
CA VAL A 342 16.60 -4.63 -5.83
C VAL A 342 15.84 -5.73 -5.09
N LEU A 343 14.51 -5.63 -4.98
CA LEU A 343 13.67 -6.62 -4.33
C LEU A 343 13.69 -7.94 -5.10
N PHE A 344 13.55 -7.89 -6.43
CA PHE A 344 13.56 -9.10 -7.27
C PHE A 344 14.94 -9.77 -7.26
N SER A 345 16.00 -8.98 -7.27
CA SER A 345 17.37 -9.46 -7.13
C SER A 345 17.59 -10.18 -5.79
N MET A 346 17.14 -9.58 -4.68
CA MET A 346 17.21 -10.19 -3.35
C MET A 346 16.33 -11.43 -3.23
N ALA A 347 15.13 -11.41 -3.78
CA ALA A 347 14.23 -12.56 -3.79
C ALA A 347 14.85 -13.77 -4.50
N ARG A 348 15.47 -13.53 -5.67
CA ARG A 348 16.19 -14.56 -6.42
C ARG A 348 17.34 -15.14 -5.60
N ILE A 349 18.15 -14.31 -4.93
CA ILE A 349 19.24 -14.76 -4.07
C ILE A 349 18.72 -15.65 -2.94
N LEU A 350 17.65 -15.23 -2.26
CA LEU A 350 17.06 -15.97 -1.16
C LEU A 350 16.51 -17.34 -1.61
N TYR A 351 15.77 -17.39 -2.72
CA TYR A 351 15.21 -18.66 -3.22
C TYR A 351 16.29 -19.59 -3.81
N LYS A 352 17.33 -19.07 -4.46
CA LYS A 352 18.49 -19.88 -4.88
C LYS A 352 19.22 -20.49 -3.70
N THR A 353 19.39 -19.73 -2.62
CA THR A 353 19.95 -20.28 -1.37
C THR A 353 19.08 -21.40 -0.80
N GLU A 354 17.75 -21.22 -0.79
CA GLU A 354 16.80 -22.26 -0.36
C GLU A 354 16.86 -23.51 -1.24
N ALA A 355 17.11 -23.33 -2.56
CA ALA A 355 17.28 -24.43 -3.52
C ALA A 355 18.64 -25.15 -3.41
N GLY A 356 19.57 -24.64 -2.59
CA GLY A 356 20.92 -25.19 -2.45
C GLY A 356 21.94 -24.66 -3.48
N GLU A 357 21.56 -23.71 -4.32
CA GLU A 357 22.44 -23.05 -5.30
C GLU A 357 23.26 -21.91 -4.64
N THR A 358 23.93 -22.26 -3.55
CA THR A 358 24.53 -21.30 -2.61
C THR A 358 25.64 -20.46 -3.22
N ASP A 359 26.52 -21.07 -4.04
CA ASP A 359 27.67 -20.36 -4.63
C ASP A 359 27.20 -19.25 -5.58
N GLU A 360 26.26 -19.54 -6.48
CA GLU A 360 25.68 -18.55 -7.38
C GLU A 360 24.94 -17.46 -6.59
N ALA A 361 24.19 -17.85 -5.56
CA ALA A 361 23.47 -16.90 -4.71
C ALA A 361 24.42 -15.92 -4.01
N LEU A 362 25.56 -16.41 -3.50
CA LEU A 362 26.56 -15.57 -2.83
C LEU A 362 27.28 -14.64 -3.82
N GLU A 363 27.66 -15.13 -5.00
CA GLU A 363 28.28 -14.28 -6.04
C GLU A 363 27.36 -13.12 -6.42
N ARG A 364 26.06 -13.39 -6.59
CA ARG A 364 25.07 -12.37 -6.88
C ARG A 364 24.84 -11.42 -5.72
N LEU A 365 24.87 -11.90 -4.49
CA LEU A 365 24.74 -11.06 -3.30
C LEU A 365 25.90 -10.08 -3.19
N GLU A 366 27.13 -10.55 -3.38
CA GLU A 366 28.32 -9.69 -3.37
C GLU A 366 28.27 -8.63 -4.48
N ALA A 367 27.85 -9.03 -5.70
CA ALA A 367 27.65 -8.08 -6.79
C ALA A 367 26.59 -7.02 -6.44
N LEU A 368 25.44 -7.43 -5.91
CA LEU A 368 24.36 -6.53 -5.52
C LEU A 368 24.78 -5.54 -4.41
N ILE A 369 25.51 -6.02 -3.41
CA ILE A 369 26.06 -5.17 -2.34
C ILE A 369 27.04 -4.14 -2.94
N GLY A 370 27.92 -4.56 -3.84
CA GLY A 370 28.87 -3.68 -4.52
C GLY A 370 28.19 -2.62 -5.40
N GLU A 371 27.20 -3.03 -6.19
CA GLU A 371 26.45 -2.13 -7.07
C GLU A 371 25.67 -1.04 -6.33
N HIS A 372 25.18 -1.36 -5.14
CA HIS A 372 24.38 -0.44 -4.32
C HIS A 372 25.19 0.27 -3.22
N ALA A 373 26.50 0.06 -3.13
CA ALA A 373 27.35 0.72 -2.17
C ALA A 373 27.34 2.24 -2.36
N GLY A 374 26.93 2.96 -1.31
CA GLY A 374 26.85 4.43 -1.34
C GLY A 374 25.66 5.00 -2.13
N ARG A 375 24.77 4.18 -2.67
CA ARG A 375 23.54 4.66 -3.30
C ARG A 375 22.49 4.99 -2.23
N GLU A 376 21.80 6.09 -2.44
CA GLU A 376 20.67 6.54 -1.62
C GLU A 376 19.39 6.63 -2.47
N GLY A 377 18.23 6.61 -1.79
CA GLY A 377 16.94 6.80 -2.45
C GLY A 377 16.16 5.51 -2.72
N PRO A 378 15.08 5.63 -3.52
CA PRO A 378 14.22 4.49 -3.86
C PRO A 378 14.95 3.38 -4.59
N ASN A 379 14.42 2.15 -4.43
CA ASN A 379 14.93 0.97 -5.14
C ASN A 379 16.44 0.72 -4.95
N THR A 380 16.92 0.92 -3.71
CA THR A 380 18.31 0.63 -3.33
C THR A 380 18.39 -0.43 -2.25
N LEU A 381 19.50 -1.19 -2.20
CA LEU A 381 19.72 -2.20 -1.17
C LEU A 381 19.74 -1.59 0.26
N PRO A 382 20.39 -0.46 0.53
CA PRO A 382 20.32 0.17 1.85
C PRO A 382 18.89 0.45 2.30
N LEU A 383 18.03 0.93 1.40
CA LEU A 383 16.65 1.21 1.71
C LEU A 383 15.84 -0.07 1.94
N LEU A 384 16.02 -1.09 1.11
CA LEU A 384 15.38 -2.40 1.26
C LEU A 384 15.74 -3.02 2.62
N LEU A 385 17.01 -3.05 2.97
CA LEU A 385 17.48 -3.58 4.26
C LEU A 385 16.90 -2.78 5.44
N TRP A 386 16.87 -1.46 5.33
CA TRP A 386 16.25 -0.61 6.34
C TRP A 386 14.76 -0.93 6.54
N THR A 387 13.97 -1.06 5.46
CA THR A 387 12.55 -1.42 5.54
C THR A 387 12.35 -2.79 6.18
N TRP A 388 13.23 -3.75 5.90
CA TRP A 388 13.21 -5.06 6.55
C TRP A 388 13.52 -4.97 8.04
N GLY A 389 14.48 -4.16 8.43
CA GLY A 389 14.78 -3.86 9.83
C GLY A 389 13.64 -3.18 10.60
N GLU A 390 12.74 -2.49 9.89
CA GLU A 390 11.48 -1.96 10.43
C GLU A 390 10.37 -3.03 10.58
N GLY A 391 10.62 -4.26 10.18
CA GLY A 391 9.67 -5.38 10.28
C GLY A 391 8.87 -5.65 9.01
N PHE A 392 9.22 -5.04 7.87
CA PHE A 392 8.53 -5.23 6.59
C PHE A 392 9.18 -6.30 5.69
N VAL A 393 9.73 -7.35 6.28
CA VAL A 393 10.23 -8.50 5.53
C VAL A 393 9.07 -9.26 4.91
N PRO A 394 9.10 -9.54 3.59
CA PRO A 394 8.06 -10.31 2.93
C PRO A 394 7.84 -11.67 3.59
N LYS A 395 6.59 -12.04 3.84
CA LYS A 395 6.25 -13.38 4.34
C LYS A 395 6.69 -14.48 3.38
N ALA A 396 6.74 -14.18 2.11
CA ALA A 396 7.23 -15.07 1.05
C ALA A 396 8.66 -15.57 1.28
N PHE A 397 9.45 -14.89 2.11
CA PHE A 397 10.83 -15.29 2.45
C PHE A 397 10.96 -16.11 3.73
N GLU A 398 9.87 -16.50 4.37
CA GLU A 398 9.93 -17.18 5.67
C GLU A 398 10.73 -18.48 5.62
N SER A 399 10.55 -19.29 4.57
CA SER A 399 11.33 -20.53 4.37
C SER A 399 12.80 -20.26 4.02
N SER A 400 13.05 -19.30 3.11
CA SER A 400 14.40 -18.95 2.63
C SER A 400 15.27 -18.34 3.73
N ARG A 401 14.66 -17.66 4.71
CA ARG A 401 15.37 -17.04 5.85
C ARG A 401 16.20 -18.03 6.64
N LYS A 402 15.76 -19.29 6.75
CA LYS A 402 16.50 -20.32 7.48
C LYS A 402 17.79 -20.70 6.77
N ALA A 403 17.74 -20.97 5.46
CA ALA A 403 18.94 -21.30 4.70
C ALA A 403 19.95 -20.13 4.70
N PHE A 404 19.44 -18.90 4.54
CA PHE A 404 20.28 -17.70 4.57
C PHE A 404 20.88 -17.42 5.97
N PHE A 405 20.16 -17.78 7.03
CA PHE A 405 20.66 -17.72 8.39
C PHE A 405 21.88 -18.65 8.59
N GLU A 406 21.86 -19.86 8.06
CA GLU A 406 22.96 -20.81 8.18
C GLU A 406 24.23 -20.29 7.50
N LEU A 407 24.11 -19.57 6.38
CA LEU A 407 25.24 -18.89 5.72
C LEU A 407 25.85 -17.79 6.60
N ALA A 408 25.00 -16.94 7.18
CA ALA A 408 25.48 -15.90 8.10
C ALA A 408 26.16 -16.50 9.34
N TRP A 409 25.61 -17.60 9.86
CA TRP A 409 26.15 -18.33 11.01
C TRP A 409 27.49 -18.98 10.72
N SER A 410 27.71 -19.45 9.48
CA SER A 410 29.00 -19.99 9.04
C SER A 410 30.07 -18.92 8.79
N GLY A 411 29.75 -17.65 9.04
CA GLY A 411 30.72 -16.56 8.98
C GLY A 411 30.80 -15.83 7.63
N VAL A 412 29.81 -15.98 6.73
CA VAL A 412 29.74 -15.25 5.47
C VAL A 412 29.33 -13.79 5.74
N PRO A 413 30.23 -12.78 5.55
CA PRO A 413 29.94 -11.39 5.94
C PRO A 413 28.77 -10.76 5.18
N ALA A 414 28.63 -11.03 3.88
CA ALA A 414 27.52 -10.53 3.07
C ALA A 414 26.16 -11.05 3.57
N ALA A 415 26.08 -12.32 3.96
CA ALA A 415 24.90 -12.89 4.56
C ALA A 415 24.64 -12.31 5.97
N ALA A 416 25.71 -12.06 6.76
CA ALA A 416 25.60 -11.41 8.07
C ALA A 416 25.05 -9.98 7.95
N LEU A 417 25.49 -9.20 6.96
CA LEU A 417 24.92 -7.88 6.66
C LEU A 417 23.39 -7.96 6.49
N CYS A 418 22.92 -8.83 5.62
CA CYS A 418 21.49 -8.97 5.37
C CYS A 418 20.74 -9.51 6.60
N GLN A 419 21.28 -10.51 7.30
CA GLN A 419 20.66 -11.09 8.48
C GLN A 419 20.52 -10.10 9.64
N THR A 420 21.36 -9.09 9.73
CA THR A 420 21.20 -7.99 10.68
C THR A 420 19.80 -7.37 10.61
N PHE A 421 19.24 -7.27 9.40
CA PHE A 421 17.95 -6.61 9.16
C PHE A 421 16.76 -7.57 9.07
N ILE A 422 16.98 -8.84 8.68
CA ILE A 422 15.88 -9.80 8.47
C ILE A 422 15.69 -10.77 9.65
N ALA A 423 16.58 -10.77 10.63
CA ALA A 423 16.46 -11.65 11.78
C ALA A 423 15.22 -11.30 12.62
N ALA A 424 14.41 -12.31 12.93
CA ALA A 424 13.22 -12.15 13.75
C ALA A 424 13.53 -11.92 15.26
N ASN A 425 14.78 -12.14 15.67
CA ASN A 425 15.25 -12.05 17.06
C ASN A 425 16.30 -10.95 17.19
N VAL A 426 16.11 -10.02 18.11
CA VAL A 426 16.98 -8.87 18.36
C VAL A 426 18.42 -9.29 18.69
N ASP A 427 18.61 -10.32 19.54
CA ASP A 427 19.96 -10.77 19.92
C ASP A 427 20.72 -11.31 18.71
N ARG A 428 20.01 -12.03 17.81
CA ARG A 428 20.62 -12.53 16.55
C ARG A 428 20.92 -11.40 15.59
N ALA A 429 20.02 -10.44 15.44
CA ALA A 429 20.27 -9.25 14.64
C ALA A 429 21.53 -8.51 15.11
N ARG A 430 21.68 -8.36 16.43
CA ARG A 430 22.86 -7.75 17.06
C ARG A 430 24.12 -8.57 16.79
N GLN A 431 24.09 -9.88 17.02
CA GLN A 431 25.22 -10.77 16.76
C GLN A 431 25.73 -10.69 15.31
N PHE A 432 24.83 -10.70 14.33
CA PHE A 432 25.20 -10.61 12.92
C PHE A 432 25.72 -9.22 12.55
N GLY A 433 25.11 -8.14 13.06
CA GLY A 433 25.58 -6.78 12.85
C GLY A 433 26.99 -6.55 13.40
N GLU A 434 27.26 -7.02 14.61
CA GLU A 434 28.60 -6.96 15.22
C GLU A 434 29.62 -7.80 14.45
N ALA A 435 29.25 -9.01 13.99
CA ALA A 435 30.10 -9.84 13.16
C ALA A 435 30.43 -9.17 11.82
N TYR A 436 29.46 -8.56 11.16
CA TYR A 436 29.71 -7.79 9.93
C TYR A 436 30.62 -6.59 10.20
N LEU A 437 30.38 -5.80 11.24
CA LEU A 437 31.21 -4.65 11.60
C LEU A 437 32.65 -5.05 11.97
N ALA A 438 32.83 -6.24 12.55
CA ALA A 438 34.17 -6.79 12.85
C ALA A 438 34.89 -7.35 11.60
N SER A 439 34.17 -7.65 10.53
CA SER A 439 34.73 -8.24 9.32
C SER A 439 35.60 -7.26 8.54
N ALA A 440 36.43 -7.79 7.63
CA ALA A 440 37.20 -7.02 6.64
C ALA A 440 36.43 -6.85 5.31
N HIS A 441 35.10 -6.98 5.30
CA HIS A 441 34.32 -6.93 4.08
C HIS A 441 34.46 -5.58 3.36
N PRO A 442 34.71 -5.58 2.02
CA PRO A 442 34.97 -4.35 1.26
C PRO A 442 33.81 -3.32 1.30
N SER A 443 32.58 -3.79 1.48
CA SER A 443 31.40 -2.90 1.55
C SER A 443 31.20 -2.22 2.91
N LYS A 444 31.99 -2.56 3.94
CA LYS A 444 31.84 -1.99 5.29
C LYS A 444 31.85 -0.44 5.33
N PRO A 445 32.69 0.27 4.54
CA PRO A 445 32.62 1.73 4.51
C PRO A 445 31.25 2.28 4.06
N ALA A 446 30.55 1.53 3.20
CA ALA A 446 29.24 1.97 2.66
C ALA A 446 28.05 1.58 3.55
N TYR A 447 28.14 0.46 4.27
CA TYR A 447 26.99 -0.07 5.04
C TYR A 447 27.18 -0.04 6.56
N GLY A 448 28.41 0.24 7.05
CA GLY A 448 28.71 0.22 8.48
C GLY A 448 27.82 1.15 9.30
N ASP A 449 27.62 2.39 8.83
CA ASP A 449 26.73 3.35 9.50
C ASP A 449 25.27 2.91 9.49
N LEU A 450 24.81 2.23 8.42
CA LEU A 450 23.46 1.69 8.33
C LEU A 450 23.25 0.60 9.39
N VAL A 451 24.21 -0.32 9.50
CA VAL A 451 24.22 -1.40 10.50
C VAL A 451 24.25 -0.81 11.90
N GLN A 452 25.18 0.12 12.18
CA GLN A 452 25.30 0.74 13.49
C GLN A 452 24.01 1.43 13.93
N ARG A 453 23.40 2.24 13.04
CA ARG A 453 22.11 2.89 13.33
C ARG A 453 20.99 1.88 13.62
N HIS A 454 21.00 0.71 12.99
CA HIS A 454 20.03 -0.34 13.28
C HIS A 454 20.28 -0.95 14.65
N LEU A 455 21.55 -1.26 14.99
CA LEU A 455 21.94 -1.83 16.29
C LEU A 455 21.63 -0.89 17.45
N ASP A 456 21.85 0.41 17.29
CA ASP A 456 21.54 1.42 18.31
C ASP A 456 20.02 1.53 18.58
N ARG A 457 19.20 1.04 17.65
CA ARG A 457 17.74 1.14 17.73
C ARG A 457 17.09 -0.08 18.38
N ILE A 458 17.68 -1.24 18.19
CA ILE A 458 17.18 -2.51 18.75
C ILE A 458 17.81 -2.80 20.11
#